data_2ed8db3594dbbc3b2acd2ff6ee8c55d6
#
_entry.id   2ed8db3594dbbc3b2acd2ff6ee8c55d6
#
_cell.length_a   1.000
_cell.length_b   1.000
_cell.length_c   1.000
_cell.angle_alpha   90.00
_cell.angle_beta   90.00
_cell.angle_gamma   90.00
#
_symmetry.space_group_name_H-M   'P 1'
#
loop_
_entity.id
_entity.type
_entity.pdbx_description
1 polymer ?
#
loop_
_entity_poly.entity_id
_entity_poly.type
_entity_poly.pdbx_seq_one_letter_code
_entity_poly.pdbx_strand_id
1 'polypeptide(L)'
;MKRFIDLIVSAVAAVCLMPAAGASQTKSIVIGEGVRGAMYMPAYIAEEKGYFKKRDLDSKIVTFSRSNDINALVSGDIQFDQTSPDKVIHSALGGFPVKMVMATTRGLNLALVVHPSIKSSADLKGKSVAITSFSGLPYTGLLLCLKELGLTREQVVPLNIGGKAARFEALVNNKVPAAILDPPYTTMAAKEGFKLIVDLTPLDVPYLCNIVAVSEKSLREEPRMISKFVEALSEGILFYRNNANKEENIRILPSTSAFRSIRTGRWSKRATRPIATCCSKSPTLTRAR
;
A
#
# COMPACT_ATOMS: atom_id res chain seq x y z
N MET A 1 39.20 -36.84 53.46
CA MET A 1 39.46 -35.67 52.66
C MET A 1 39.26 -35.91 51.14
N LYS A 2 39.80 -36.98 50.54
CA LYS A 2 39.58 -37.24 49.08
C LYS A 2 38.12 -37.38 48.65
N ARG A 3 37.26 -38.06 49.40
CA ARG A 3 35.82 -38.24 49.07
C ARG A 3 35.00 -36.96 49.09
N PHE A 4 35.42 -35.93 49.85
CA PHE A 4 34.74 -34.62 49.88
C PHE A 4 35.09 -33.74 48.68
N ILE A 5 36.30 -33.90 48.16
CA ILE A 5 36.79 -33.17 46.97
C ILE A 5 36.11 -33.70 45.69
N ASP A 6 35.93 -35.03 45.59
CA ASP A 6 35.26 -35.66 44.43
C ASP A 6 33.76 -35.26 44.34
N LEU A 7 33.08 -35.03 45.48
CA LEU A 7 31.69 -34.61 45.51
C LEU A 7 31.51 -33.13 45.07
N ILE A 8 32.48 -32.27 45.39
CA ILE A 8 32.47 -30.87 45.03
C ILE A 8 32.80 -30.70 43.53
N VAL A 9 33.74 -31.49 42.98
CA VAL A 9 34.07 -31.47 41.56
C VAL A 9 32.92 -31.97 40.68
N SER A 10 32.15 -33.00 41.15
CA SER A 10 30.97 -33.48 40.44
C SER A 10 29.81 -32.48 40.45
N ALA A 11 29.64 -31.69 41.54
CA ALA A 11 28.59 -30.68 41.63
C ALA A 11 28.85 -29.43 40.77
N VAL A 12 30.11 -29.07 40.59
CA VAL A 12 30.53 -27.94 39.72
C VAL A 12 30.42 -28.29 38.24
N ALA A 13 30.66 -29.55 37.84
CA ALA A 13 30.53 -30.01 36.45
C ALA A 13 29.04 -30.07 35.99
N ALA A 14 28.08 -30.25 36.90
CA ALA A 14 26.64 -30.31 36.57
C ALA A 14 26.02 -28.93 36.32
N VAL A 15 26.62 -27.83 36.78
CA VAL A 15 26.12 -26.47 36.60
C VAL A 15 26.49 -25.88 35.24
N CYS A 16 27.50 -26.40 34.54
CA CYS A 16 27.97 -25.90 33.23
C CYS A 16 27.22 -26.48 32.03
N LEU A 17 26.19 -27.34 32.22
CA LEU A 17 25.39 -27.95 31.15
C LEU A 17 23.94 -27.46 31.10
N MET A 18 23.66 -26.26 31.65
CA MET A 18 22.42 -25.59 31.27
C MET A 18 22.57 -25.17 29.80
N PRO A 19 21.71 -25.67 28.87
CA PRO A 19 21.72 -25.14 27.53
C PRO A 19 21.41 -23.63 27.69
N ALA A 20 22.36 -22.79 27.29
CA ALA A 20 22.14 -21.38 27.17
C ALA A 20 20.83 -21.24 26.37
N ALA A 21 19.77 -20.78 27.04
CA ALA A 21 18.53 -20.43 26.36
C ALA A 21 18.96 -19.51 25.23
N GLY A 22 18.95 -20.04 24.01
CA GLY A 22 19.50 -19.37 22.84
C GLY A 22 18.80 -18.02 22.75
N ALA A 23 19.51 -16.95 23.06
CA ALA A 23 19.01 -15.60 22.88
C ALA A 23 18.54 -15.54 21.42
N SER A 24 17.22 -15.47 21.20
CA SER A 24 16.65 -15.37 19.87
C SER A 24 17.26 -14.12 19.24
N GLN A 25 18.12 -14.33 18.25
CA GLN A 25 18.82 -13.22 17.60
C GLN A 25 17.76 -12.38 16.86
N THR A 26 17.64 -11.12 17.25
CA THR A 26 16.74 -10.18 16.58
C THR A 26 17.15 -10.08 15.11
N LYS A 27 16.20 -10.34 14.21
CA LYS A 27 16.42 -10.29 12.78
C LYS A 27 15.97 -8.96 12.20
N SER A 28 16.86 -8.26 11.53
CA SER A 28 16.50 -7.06 10.77
C SER A 28 15.70 -7.42 9.53
N ILE A 29 14.59 -6.75 9.31
CA ILE A 29 13.72 -6.90 8.14
C ILE A 29 13.39 -5.54 7.53
N VAL A 30 13.34 -5.49 6.22
CA VAL A 30 12.90 -4.31 5.46
C VAL A 30 11.59 -4.63 4.76
N ILE A 31 10.60 -3.74 4.95
CA ILE A 31 9.25 -3.85 4.41
C ILE A 31 9.09 -2.79 3.33
N GLY A 32 8.88 -3.21 2.09
CA GLY A 32 8.61 -2.33 0.95
C GLY A 32 7.16 -1.87 0.90
N GLU A 33 6.94 -0.64 0.44
CA GLU A 33 5.63 -0.10 0.07
C GLU A 33 5.75 0.81 -1.15
N GLY A 34 4.73 0.81 -2.03
CA GLY A 34 4.76 1.64 -3.25
C GLY A 34 4.52 3.13 -3.01
N VAL A 35 3.80 3.48 -1.94
CA VAL A 35 3.45 4.86 -1.57
C VAL A 35 3.01 4.90 -0.12
N ARG A 36 3.41 5.91 0.64
CA ARG A 36 2.88 6.10 2.00
C ARG A 36 1.39 6.37 1.98
N GLY A 37 0.62 5.56 2.72
CA GLY A 37 -0.82 5.69 2.72
C GLY A 37 -1.56 4.83 3.73
N ALA A 38 -2.85 5.15 3.94
CA ALA A 38 -3.70 4.46 4.92
C ALA A 38 -3.88 2.96 4.63
N MET A 39 -3.67 2.51 3.40
CA MET A 39 -3.78 1.09 3.06
C MET A 39 -2.69 0.23 3.72
N TYR A 40 -1.58 0.84 4.16
CA TYR A 40 -0.48 0.17 4.84
C TYR A 40 -0.51 0.35 6.37
N MET A 41 -1.59 0.94 6.91
CA MET A 41 -1.75 1.21 8.34
C MET A 41 -1.43 0.02 9.26
N PRO A 42 -1.81 -1.22 8.94
CA PRO A 42 -1.47 -2.36 9.79
C PRO A 42 0.04 -2.51 10.05
N ALA A 43 0.88 -2.25 9.05
CA ALA A 43 2.34 -2.35 9.22
C ALA A 43 2.90 -1.19 10.06
N TYR A 44 2.42 0.04 9.85
CA TYR A 44 2.82 1.18 10.69
C TYR A 44 2.41 0.97 12.15
N ILE A 45 1.22 0.41 12.38
CA ILE A 45 0.75 0.06 13.73
C ILE A 45 1.62 -1.04 14.33
N ALA A 46 1.93 -2.09 13.56
CA ALA A 46 2.75 -3.20 14.04
C ALA A 46 4.18 -2.74 14.39
N GLU A 47 4.74 -1.78 13.65
CA GLU A 47 6.02 -1.14 13.95
C GLU A 47 5.92 -0.28 15.21
N GLU A 48 5.00 0.70 15.26
CA GLU A 48 4.83 1.63 16.37
C GLU A 48 4.46 0.95 17.69
N LYS A 49 3.59 -0.07 17.64
CA LYS A 49 3.19 -0.86 18.83
C LYS A 49 4.21 -1.93 19.21
N GLY A 50 5.29 -2.07 18.46
CA GLY A 50 6.35 -3.03 18.71
C GLY A 50 5.95 -4.50 18.49
N TYR A 51 4.91 -4.78 17.68
CA TYR A 51 4.47 -6.16 17.43
C TYR A 51 5.51 -6.97 16.67
N PHE A 52 6.28 -6.34 15.78
CA PHE A 52 7.44 -6.94 15.14
C PHE A 52 8.55 -7.23 16.16
N LYS A 53 8.87 -6.25 17.00
CA LYS A 53 9.93 -6.37 18.02
C LYS A 53 9.65 -7.46 19.04
N LYS A 54 8.38 -7.65 19.46
CA LYS A 54 7.95 -8.75 20.34
C LYS A 54 8.25 -10.15 19.76
N ARG A 55 8.51 -10.23 18.43
CA ARG A 55 8.81 -11.46 17.71
C ARG A 55 10.24 -11.52 17.21
N ASP A 56 11.12 -10.74 17.83
CA ASP A 56 12.54 -10.64 17.47
C ASP A 56 12.76 -10.19 16.00
N LEU A 57 11.86 -9.32 15.48
CA LEU A 57 11.99 -8.68 14.20
C LEU A 57 12.24 -7.18 14.40
N ASP A 58 13.38 -6.69 13.91
CA ASP A 58 13.70 -5.27 13.84
C ASP A 58 13.28 -4.76 12.46
N SER A 59 12.14 -4.06 12.40
CA SER A 59 11.49 -3.68 11.16
C SER A 59 11.87 -2.28 10.72
N LYS A 60 11.99 -2.10 9.40
CA LYS A 60 12.11 -0.80 8.75
C LYS A 60 11.20 -0.75 7.52
N ILE A 61 10.31 0.25 7.46
CA ILE A 61 9.43 0.46 6.31
C ILE A 61 10.07 1.44 5.34
N VAL A 62 10.18 1.06 4.07
CA VAL A 62 10.76 1.87 2.99
C VAL A 62 9.76 2.06 1.84
N THR A 63 9.73 3.26 1.28
CA THR A 63 8.84 3.59 0.15
C THR A 63 9.61 3.56 -1.16
N PHE A 64 9.11 2.82 -2.13
CA PHE A 64 9.67 2.75 -3.49
C PHE A 64 8.97 3.75 -4.41
N SER A 65 9.73 4.72 -4.94
CA SER A 65 9.18 5.76 -5.82
C SER A 65 8.93 5.33 -7.27
N ARG A 66 9.41 4.16 -7.66
CA ARG A 66 9.25 3.57 -9.00
C ARG A 66 9.27 2.06 -8.85
N SER A 67 8.54 1.33 -9.66
CA SER A 67 8.26 -0.11 -9.67
C SER A 67 9.47 -1.09 -9.51
N ASN A 68 10.45 -0.74 -8.69
CA ASN A 68 11.65 -1.56 -8.44
C ASN A 68 11.54 -2.44 -7.20
N ASP A 69 10.41 -2.39 -6.48
CA ASP A 69 10.12 -3.16 -5.27
C ASP A 69 10.21 -4.68 -5.52
N ILE A 70 9.69 -5.19 -6.65
CA ILE A 70 9.80 -6.62 -7.00
C ILE A 70 11.27 -7.03 -7.20
N ASN A 71 12.09 -6.20 -7.85
CA ASN A 71 13.52 -6.49 -7.99
C ASN A 71 14.21 -6.50 -6.63
N ALA A 72 13.92 -5.52 -5.77
CA ALA A 72 14.45 -5.45 -4.41
C ALA A 72 14.00 -6.65 -3.55
N LEU A 73 12.78 -7.18 -3.77
CA LEU A 73 12.30 -8.37 -3.10
C LEU A 73 13.04 -9.64 -3.55
N VAL A 74 13.31 -9.76 -4.85
CA VAL A 74 14.03 -10.92 -5.42
C VAL A 74 15.51 -10.88 -5.07
N SER A 75 16.14 -9.69 -5.07
CA SER A 75 17.54 -9.52 -4.64
C SER A 75 17.75 -9.75 -3.12
N GLY A 76 16.68 -9.59 -2.31
CA GLY A 76 16.73 -9.68 -0.86
C GLY A 76 17.01 -8.35 -0.16
N ASP A 77 17.05 -7.23 -0.87
CA ASP A 77 17.18 -5.89 -0.29
C ASP A 77 15.98 -5.55 0.60
N ILE A 78 14.81 -6.10 0.29
CA ILE A 78 13.64 -6.15 1.16
C ILE A 78 13.19 -7.59 1.37
N GLN A 79 12.64 -7.90 2.55
CA GLN A 79 12.13 -9.22 2.88
C GLN A 79 10.64 -9.36 2.60
N PHE A 80 9.91 -8.26 2.71
CA PHE A 80 8.46 -8.19 2.51
C PHE A 80 8.11 -6.99 1.63
N ASP A 81 7.19 -7.19 0.67
CA ASP A 81 6.65 -6.09 -0.14
C ASP A 81 5.13 -6.00 0.03
N GLN A 82 4.65 -4.85 0.49
CA GLN A 82 3.23 -4.55 0.55
C GLN A 82 2.80 -3.91 -0.77
N THR A 83 2.11 -4.67 -1.59
CA THR A 83 1.81 -4.30 -2.98
C THR A 83 0.44 -4.80 -3.42
N SER A 84 0.10 -4.58 -4.70
CA SER A 84 -1.14 -5.08 -5.27
C SER A 84 -0.99 -6.50 -5.84
N PRO A 85 -2.04 -7.32 -5.79
CA PRO A 85 -1.98 -8.70 -6.29
C PRO A 85 -1.70 -8.78 -7.79
N ASP A 86 -2.25 -7.87 -8.59
CA ASP A 86 -2.02 -7.81 -10.04
C ASP A 86 -0.53 -7.62 -10.36
N LYS A 87 0.18 -6.80 -9.61
CA LYS A 87 1.61 -6.61 -9.79
C LYS A 87 2.40 -7.90 -9.55
N VAL A 88 2.08 -8.62 -8.47
CA VAL A 88 2.74 -9.91 -8.17
C VAL A 88 2.40 -10.96 -9.22
N ILE A 89 1.14 -11.02 -9.67
CA ILE A 89 0.72 -11.95 -10.73
C ILE A 89 1.49 -11.67 -12.02
N HIS A 90 1.52 -10.41 -12.48
CA HIS A 90 2.27 -10.04 -13.68
C HIS A 90 3.76 -10.35 -13.56
N SER A 91 4.36 -10.08 -12.40
CA SER A 91 5.77 -10.39 -12.16
C SER A 91 6.02 -11.89 -12.18
N ALA A 92 5.17 -12.69 -11.55
CA ALA A 92 5.29 -14.15 -11.55
C ALA A 92 5.12 -14.74 -12.96
N LEU A 93 4.17 -14.23 -13.75
CA LEU A 93 4.01 -14.58 -15.17
C LEU A 93 5.22 -14.18 -16.01
N GLY A 94 5.92 -13.11 -15.62
CA GLY A 94 7.19 -12.68 -16.21
C GLY A 94 8.42 -13.46 -15.72
N GLY A 95 8.22 -14.51 -14.91
CA GLY A 95 9.30 -15.39 -14.42
C GLY A 95 9.98 -14.94 -13.12
N PHE A 96 9.49 -13.89 -12.46
CA PHE A 96 10.01 -13.50 -11.15
C PHE A 96 9.59 -14.49 -10.06
N PRO A 97 10.54 -14.99 -9.22
CA PRO A 97 10.27 -15.98 -8.18
C PRO A 97 9.65 -15.33 -6.93
N VAL A 98 8.39 -14.89 -7.03
CA VAL A 98 7.67 -14.19 -5.97
C VAL A 98 6.35 -14.90 -5.64
N LYS A 99 5.94 -14.83 -4.37
CA LYS A 99 4.70 -15.41 -3.85
C LYS A 99 3.96 -14.43 -2.96
N MET A 100 2.63 -14.49 -2.98
CA MET A 100 1.76 -13.80 -2.03
C MET A 100 1.59 -14.67 -0.78
N VAL A 101 1.84 -14.11 0.40
CA VAL A 101 1.74 -14.85 1.68
C VAL A 101 0.61 -14.38 2.57
N MET A 102 0.11 -13.16 2.36
CA MET A 102 -0.97 -12.61 3.18
C MET A 102 -1.73 -11.55 2.39
N ALA A 103 -3.06 -11.49 2.58
CA ALA A 103 -3.87 -10.35 2.18
C ALA A 103 -4.13 -9.46 3.40
N THR A 104 -3.87 -8.17 3.28
CA THR A 104 -4.09 -7.20 4.37
C THR A 104 -5.39 -6.42 4.21
N THR A 105 -5.86 -6.29 2.98
CA THR A 105 -7.11 -5.58 2.67
C THR A 105 -7.90 -6.35 1.60
N ARG A 106 -9.16 -6.64 1.92
CA ARG A 106 -10.13 -7.22 0.99
C ARG A 106 -11.11 -6.14 0.55
N GLY A 107 -11.65 -6.29 -0.66
CA GLY A 107 -12.60 -5.36 -1.26
C GLY A 107 -11.92 -4.19 -1.96
N LEU A 108 -12.72 -3.41 -2.65
CA LEU A 108 -12.26 -2.24 -3.41
C LEU A 108 -12.76 -0.97 -2.76
N ASN A 109 -11.85 -0.21 -2.16
CA ASN A 109 -12.16 1.10 -1.60
C ASN A 109 -11.95 2.18 -2.67
N LEU A 110 -12.68 2.09 -3.77
CA LEU A 110 -12.62 2.97 -4.93
C LEU A 110 -14.02 3.45 -5.29
N ALA A 111 -14.11 4.68 -5.80
CA ALA A 111 -15.32 5.21 -6.35
C ALA A 111 -15.08 5.92 -7.68
N LEU A 112 -16.08 5.88 -8.55
CA LEU A 112 -16.15 6.74 -9.73
C LEU A 112 -16.78 8.07 -9.31
N VAL A 113 -15.93 9.09 -9.26
CA VAL A 113 -16.31 10.46 -8.89
C VAL A 113 -16.42 11.30 -10.15
N VAL A 114 -17.50 12.06 -10.27
CA VAL A 114 -17.82 12.81 -11.48
C VAL A 114 -18.17 14.27 -11.18
N HIS A 115 -17.97 15.13 -12.17
CA HIS A 115 -18.40 16.51 -12.16
C HIS A 115 -19.93 16.59 -12.00
N PRO A 116 -20.50 17.59 -11.29
CA PRO A 116 -21.95 17.76 -11.08
C PRO A 116 -22.80 17.78 -12.36
N SER A 117 -22.22 18.12 -13.51
CA SER A 117 -22.88 18.08 -14.81
C SER A 117 -23.23 16.68 -15.31
N ILE A 118 -22.52 15.66 -14.83
CA ILE A 118 -22.80 14.25 -15.12
C ILE A 118 -23.93 13.78 -14.20
N LYS A 119 -25.10 13.49 -14.77
CA LYS A 119 -26.31 13.12 -14.02
C LYS A 119 -26.69 11.66 -14.20
N SER A 120 -26.23 11.05 -15.29
CA SER A 120 -26.56 9.66 -15.66
C SER A 120 -25.35 8.95 -16.27
N SER A 121 -25.44 7.63 -16.40
CA SER A 121 -24.43 6.82 -17.11
C SER A 121 -24.31 7.23 -18.59
N ALA A 122 -25.39 7.70 -19.19
CA ALA A 122 -25.38 8.17 -20.59
C ALA A 122 -24.46 9.39 -20.78
N ASP A 123 -24.38 10.27 -19.78
CA ASP A 123 -23.54 11.48 -19.85
C ASP A 123 -22.04 11.15 -19.78
N LEU A 124 -21.66 9.93 -19.36
CA LEU A 124 -20.27 9.46 -19.37
C LEU A 124 -19.79 8.97 -20.73
N LYS A 125 -20.71 8.67 -21.67
CA LYS A 125 -20.32 8.18 -22.99
C LYS A 125 -19.46 9.21 -23.71
N GLY A 126 -18.30 8.74 -24.22
CA GLY A 126 -17.29 9.56 -24.86
C GLY A 126 -16.50 10.48 -23.93
N LYS A 127 -16.77 10.47 -22.61
CA LYS A 127 -16.06 11.31 -21.65
C LYS A 127 -14.77 10.67 -21.16
N SER A 128 -13.81 11.53 -20.82
CA SER A 128 -12.56 11.10 -20.22
C SER A 128 -12.72 10.76 -18.74
N VAL A 129 -12.05 9.70 -18.30
CA VAL A 129 -11.99 9.25 -16.91
C VAL A 129 -10.53 9.11 -16.46
N ALA A 130 -10.15 9.86 -15.45
CA ALA A 130 -8.78 9.83 -14.92
C ALA A 130 -8.50 8.53 -14.17
N ILE A 131 -7.42 7.86 -14.56
CA ILE A 131 -6.86 6.65 -13.94
C ILE A 131 -5.36 6.83 -13.68
N THR A 132 -4.73 5.89 -12.93
CA THR A 132 -3.27 5.94 -12.70
C THR A 132 -2.47 5.43 -13.90
N SER A 133 -2.94 4.32 -14.48
CA SER A 133 -2.34 3.61 -15.61
C SER A 133 -3.37 2.65 -16.18
N PHE A 134 -3.09 2.08 -17.35
CA PHE A 134 -3.95 1.05 -17.97
C PHE A 134 -3.79 -0.35 -17.33
N SER A 135 -3.08 -0.43 -16.20
CA SER A 135 -2.95 -1.61 -15.34
C SER A 135 -3.11 -1.21 -13.88
N GLY A 136 -3.42 -2.18 -13.02
CA GLY A 136 -3.55 -1.95 -11.59
C GLY A 136 -4.94 -1.48 -11.14
N LEU A 137 -5.02 -1.27 -9.83
CA LEU A 137 -6.27 -1.14 -9.09
C LEU A 137 -7.23 -0.05 -9.62
N PRO A 138 -6.80 1.19 -9.98
CA PRO A 138 -7.74 2.19 -10.50
C PRO A 138 -8.34 1.86 -11.87
N TYR A 139 -7.61 1.13 -12.72
CA TYR A 139 -8.17 0.68 -13.98
C TYR A 139 -9.17 -0.46 -13.79
N THR A 140 -8.86 -1.43 -12.94
CA THR A 140 -9.80 -2.48 -12.53
C THR A 140 -11.05 -1.86 -11.90
N GLY A 141 -10.88 -0.87 -11.02
CA GLY A 141 -11.99 -0.12 -10.44
C GLY A 141 -12.86 0.58 -11.48
N LEU A 142 -12.25 1.18 -12.52
CA LEU A 142 -13.01 1.76 -13.63
C LEU A 142 -13.86 0.70 -14.35
N LEU A 143 -13.29 -0.44 -14.70
CA LEU A 143 -14.02 -1.50 -15.41
C LEU A 143 -15.21 -2.00 -14.60
N LEU A 144 -15.05 -2.16 -13.29
CA LEU A 144 -16.14 -2.56 -12.39
C LEU A 144 -17.21 -1.47 -12.28
N CYS A 145 -16.82 -0.19 -12.12
CA CYS A 145 -17.77 0.91 -12.11
C CYS A 145 -18.55 1.00 -13.42
N LEU A 146 -17.92 0.79 -14.56
CA LEU A 146 -18.61 0.79 -15.86
C LEU A 146 -19.60 -0.37 -15.95
N LYS A 147 -19.23 -1.56 -15.47
CA LYS A 147 -20.13 -2.71 -15.40
C LYS A 147 -21.39 -2.40 -14.57
N GLU A 148 -21.22 -1.79 -13.39
CA GLU A 148 -22.33 -1.38 -12.53
C GLU A 148 -23.27 -0.35 -13.23
N LEU A 149 -22.71 0.47 -14.13
CA LEU A 149 -23.46 1.47 -14.89
C LEU A 149 -24.06 0.93 -16.21
N GLY A 150 -23.83 -0.34 -16.54
CA GLY A 150 -24.23 -0.92 -17.81
C GLY A 150 -23.44 -0.35 -19.01
N LEU A 151 -22.22 0.12 -18.79
CA LEU A 151 -21.34 0.67 -19.81
C LEU A 151 -20.19 -0.29 -20.13
N THR A 152 -19.68 -0.20 -21.38
CA THR A 152 -18.46 -0.91 -21.77
C THR A 152 -17.24 0.01 -21.72
N ARG A 153 -16.04 -0.58 -21.76
CA ARG A 153 -14.76 0.15 -21.74
C ARG A 153 -14.64 1.13 -22.90
N GLU A 154 -15.14 0.77 -24.08
CA GLU A 154 -15.05 1.52 -25.34
C GLU A 154 -15.91 2.77 -25.33
N GLN A 155 -16.93 2.81 -24.44
CA GLN A 155 -17.84 3.93 -24.31
C GLN A 155 -17.28 5.09 -23.50
N VAL A 156 -16.09 4.96 -22.90
CA VAL A 156 -15.40 6.03 -22.16
C VAL A 156 -13.95 6.15 -22.63
N VAL A 157 -13.28 7.24 -22.30
CA VAL A 157 -11.87 7.49 -22.64
C VAL A 157 -11.03 7.51 -21.35
N PRO A 158 -10.43 6.40 -20.92
CA PRO A 158 -9.54 6.43 -19.75
C PRO A 158 -8.29 7.23 -20.06
N LEU A 159 -7.92 8.14 -19.15
CA LEU A 159 -6.71 8.95 -19.25
C LEU A 159 -5.74 8.62 -18.11
N ASN A 160 -4.50 8.31 -18.48
CA ASN A 160 -3.42 8.16 -17.52
C ASN A 160 -2.99 9.53 -16.99
N ILE A 161 -3.48 9.89 -15.82
CA ILE A 161 -3.15 11.16 -15.12
C ILE A 161 -2.09 10.94 -14.03
N GLY A 162 -1.87 9.68 -13.61
CA GLY A 162 -0.91 9.35 -12.57
C GLY A 162 -1.54 9.15 -11.19
N GLY A 163 -0.82 9.55 -10.13
CA GLY A 163 -1.18 9.28 -8.74
C GLY A 163 -2.53 9.87 -8.32
N LYS A 164 -3.04 9.40 -7.17
CA LYS A 164 -4.36 9.80 -6.66
C LYS A 164 -4.55 11.32 -6.46
N ALA A 165 -3.50 12.03 -6.01
CA ALA A 165 -3.53 13.47 -5.88
C ALA A 165 -3.70 14.17 -7.24
N ALA A 166 -2.94 13.74 -8.25
CA ALA A 166 -3.02 14.30 -9.60
C ALA A 166 -4.41 14.07 -10.24
N ARG A 167 -5.01 12.89 -10.03
CA ARG A 167 -6.38 12.60 -10.50
C ARG A 167 -7.42 13.49 -9.83
N PHE A 168 -7.30 13.68 -8.52
CA PHE A 168 -8.17 14.58 -7.76
C PHE A 168 -8.01 16.02 -8.27
N GLU A 169 -6.79 16.52 -8.41
CA GLU A 169 -6.52 17.86 -8.94
C GLU A 169 -7.05 18.06 -10.37
N ALA A 170 -6.91 17.05 -11.23
CA ALA A 170 -7.45 17.11 -12.58
C ALA A 170 -8.98 17.20 -12.58
N LEU A 171 -9.65 16.50 -11.66
CA LEU A 171 -11.10 16.53 -11.50
C LEU A 171 -11.58 17.90 -10.99
N VAL A 172 -11.03 18.39 -9.88
CA VAL A 172 -11.50 19.65 -9.25
C VAL A 172 -11.16 20.89 -10.07
N ASN A 173 -10.13 20.81 -10.92
CA ASN A 173 -9.79 21.87 -11.88
C ASN A 173 -10.48 21.70 -13.23
N ASN A 174 -11.50 20.84 -13.34
CA ASN A 174 -12.30 20.60 -14.55
C ASN A 174 -11.48 20.17 -15.78
N LYS A 175 -10.30 19.61 -15.61
CA LYS A 175 -9.48 19.03 -16.69
C LYS A 175 -10.02 17.69 -17.19
N VAL A 176 -10.71 16.97 -16.32
CA VAL A 176 -11.43 15.73 -16.62
C VAL A 176 -12.80 15.77 -15.94
N PRO A 177 -13.87 15.27 -16.58
CA PRO A 177 -15.19 15.24 -16.00
C PRO A 177 -15.41 14.09 -15.01
N ALA A 178 -14.50 13.11 -14.96
CA ALA A 178 -14.59 11.94 -14.08
C ALA A 178 -13.22 11.41 -13.67
N ALA A 179 -13.16 10.78 -12.50
CA ALA A 179 -11.94 10.16 -11.98
C ALA A 179 -12.26 8.96 -11.08
N ILE A 180 -11.41 7.93 -11.13
CA ILE A 180 -11.40 6.87 -10.11
C ILE A 180 -10.58 7.36 -8.93
N LEU A 181 -11.22 7.50 -7.78
CA LEU A 181 -10.61 7.99 -6.55
C LEU A 181 -10.81 6.99 -5.39
N ASP A 182 -9.96 7.12 -4.38
CA ASP A 182 -10.03 6.41 -3.10
C ASP A 182 -9.98 7.41 -1.94
N PRO A 183 -10.38 7.06 -0.73
CA PRO A 183 -10.20 7.93 0.43
C PRO A 183 -8.73 8.32 0.66
N PRO A 184 -8.45 9.57 1.08
CA PRO A 184 -9.42 10.60 1.47
C PRO A 184 -9.99 11.44 0.30
N TYR A 185 -9.54 11.21 -0.93
CA TYR A 185 -9.88 12.06 -2.08
C TYR A 185 -11.36 11.97 -2.49
N THR A 186 -12.03 10.83 -2.28
CA THR A 186 -13.50 10.72 -2.45
C THR A 186 -14.23 11.66 -1.52
N THR A 187 -13.84 11.70 -0.24
CA THR A 187 -14.42 12.60 0.76
C THR A 187 -14.12 14.07 0.43
N MET A 188 -12.92 14.35 -0.06
CA MET A 188 -12.53 15.70 -0.48
C MET A 188 -13.37 16.17 -1.67
N ALA A 189 -13.49 15.34 -2.70
CA ALA A 189 -14.28 15.64 -3.88
C ALA A 189 -15.78 15.86 -3.54
N ALA A 190 -16.35 15.05 -2.66
CA ALA A 190 -17.73 15.24 -2.19
C ALA A 190 -17.93 16.61 -1.50
N LYS A 191 -16.96 17.08 -0.72
CA LYS A 191 -17.00 18.42 -0.10
C LYS A 191 -16.89 19.57 -1.11
N GLU A 192 -16.24 19.34 -2.24
CA GLU A 192 -16.17 20.31 -3.36
C GLU A 192 -17.39 20.20 -4.30
N GLY A 193 -18.41 19.38 -3.96
CA GLY A 193 -19.65 19.26 -4.70
C GLY A 193 -19.66 18.22 -5.82
N PHE A 194 -18.58 17.45 -5.98
CA PHE A 194 -18.52 16.34 -6.93
C PHE A 194 -19.35 15.14 -6.44
N LYS A 195 -19.83 14.32 -7.36
CA LYS A 195 -20.72 13.19 -7.06
C LYS A 195 -19.99 11.86 -7.17
N LEU A 196 -20.20 10.99 -6.19
CA LEU A 196 -19.84 9.57 -6.30
C LEU A 196 -21.01 8.86 -6.97
N ILE A 197 -20.87 8.48 -8.23
CA ILE A 197 -21.97 7.78 -8.96
C ILE A 197 -21.89 6.26 -8.83
N VAL A 198 -20.72 5.73 -8.55
CA VAL A 198 -20.52 4.34 -8.15
C VAL A 198 -19.49 4.33 -7.02
N ASP A 199 -19.85 3.74 -5.89
CA ASP A 199 -18.94 3.42 -4.80
C ASP A 199 -18.80 1.90 -4.74
N LEU A 200 -17.58 1.40 -4.95
CA LEU A 200 -17.27 -0.04 -4.90
C LEU A 200 -17.05 -0.53 -3.47
N THR A 201 -16.93 0.40 -2.49
CA THR A 201 -16.66 0.05 -1.09
C THR A 201 -17.73 -0.83 -0.45
N PRO A 202 -19.05 -0.55 -0.61
CA PRO A 202 -20.11 -1.38 -0.05
C PRO A 202 -20.37 -2.66 -0.87
N LEU A 203 -19.87 -2.73 -2.11
CA LEU A 203 -20.02 -3.92 -2.92
C LEU A 203 -19.02 -4.97 -2.42
N ASP A 204 -19.52 -6.14 -2.04
CA ASP A 204 -18.67 -7.25 -1.58
C ASP A 204 -17.92 -7.90 -2.77
N VAL A 205 -17.13 -7.08 -3.47
CA VAL A 205 -16.29 -7.55 -4.57
C VAL A 205 -15.19 -8.41 -3.96
N PRO A 206 -15.09 -9.70 -4.34
CA PRO A 206 -14.07 -10.60 -3.81
C PRO A 206 -12.69 -10.29 -4.41
N TYR A 207 -12.16 -9.11 -4.11
CA TYR A 207 -10.89 -8.62 -4.61
C TYR A 207 -9.91 -8.41 -3.47
N LEU A 208 -8.67 -8.87 -3.64
CA LEU A 208 -7.58 -8.59 -2.70
C LEU A 208 -6.95 -7.25 -3.11
N CYS A 209 -7.15 -6.22 -2.30
CA CYS A 209 -6.69 -4.87 -2.64
C CYS A 209 -5.22 -4.66 -2.33
N ASN A 210 -4.77 -5.16 -1.18
CA ASN A 210 -3.38 -5.08 -0.75
C ASN A 210 -2.94 -6.42 -0.19
N ILE A 211 -1.74 -6.85 -0.58
CA ILE A 211 -1.14 -8.12 -0.17
C ILE A 211 0.29 -7.91 0.30
N VAL A 212 0.83 -8.92 0.95
CA VAL A 212 2.26 -9.04 1.25
C VAL A 212 2.84 -10.10 0.32
N ALA A 213 3.88 -9.70 -0.41
CA ALA A 213 4.68 -10.60 -1.23
C ALA A 213 6.03 -10.88 -0.56
N VAL A 214 6.59 -12.07 -0.86
CA VAL A 214 7.93 -12.52 -0.48
C VAL A 214 8.59 -13.17 -1.68
N SER A 215 9.93 -13.28 -1.68
CA SER A 215 10.62 -14.10 -2.66
C SER A 215 10.43 -15.59 -2.35
N GLU A 216 10.43 -16.43 -3.38
CA GLU A 216 10.42 -17.90 -3.20
C GLU A 216 11.62 -18.39 -2.40
N LYS A 217 12.76 -17.71 -2.52
CA LYS A 217 13.96 -17.99 -1.73
C LYS A 217 13.67 -17.80 -0.24
N SER A 218 13.14 -16.61 0.15
CA SER A 218 12.79 -16.34 1.55
C SER A 218 11.75 -17.33 2.10
N LEU A 219 10.80 -17.74 1.26
CA LEU A 219 9.77 -18.70 1.66
C LEU A 219 10.35 -20.07 2.00
N ARG A 220 11.39 -20.50 1.27
CA ARG A 220 12.08 -21.78 1.53
C ARG A 220 13.08 -21.70 2.68
N GLU A 221 13.89 -20.63 2.71
CA GLU A 221 15.03 -20.54 3.63
C GLU A 221 14.65 -19.97 5.00
N GLU A 222 13.60 -19.13 5.06
CA GLU A 222 13.23 -18.38 6.27
C GLU A 222 11.74 -18.45 6.65
N PRO A 223 11.11 -19.63 6.63
CA PRO A 223 9.67 -19.74 6.90
C PRO A 223 9.28 -19.25 8.30
N ARG A 224 10.16 -19.36 9.29
CA ARG A 224 9.91 -18.86 10.65
C ARG A 224 9.86 -17.33 10.71
N MET A 225 10.72 -16.65 9.94
CA MET A 225 10.68 -15.18 9.83
C MET A 225 9.35 -14.73 9.21
N ILE A 226 8.91 -15.40 8.16
CA ILE A 226 7.63 -15.09 7.49
C ILE A 226 6.46 -15.30 8.44
N SER A 227 6.44 -16.41 9.20
CA SER A 227 5.39 -16.68 10.20
C SER A 227 5.32 -15.56 11.26
N LYS A 228 6.47 -15.20 11.86
CA LYS A 228 6.58 -14.12 12.85
C LYS A 228 6.08 -12.78 12.28
N PHE A 229 6.40 -12.48 11.03
CA PHE A 229 5.94 -11.28 10.34
C PHE A 229 4.43 -11.28 10.16
N VAL A 230 3.85 -12.37 9.63
CA VAL A 230 2.40 -12.51 9.42
C VAL A 230 1.62 -12.37 10.72
N GLU A 231 2.11 -12.98 11.80
CA GLU A 231 1.50 -12.84 13.12
C GLU A 231 1.53 -11.40 13.64
N ALA A 232 2.69 -10.71 13.54
CA ALA A 232 2.82 -9.31 13.96
C ALA A 232 1.90 -8.39 13.15
N LEU A 233 1.84 -8.61 11.84
CA LEU A 233 0.98 -7.83 10.96
C LEU A 233 -0.50 -8.10 11.22
N SER A 234 -0.86 -9.34 11.60
CA SER A 234 -2.23 -9.71 12.00
C SER A 234 -2.67 -8.95 13.25
N GLU A 235 -1.79 -8.79 14.25
CA GLU A 235 -2.08 -7.94 15.42
C GLU A 235 -2.29 -6.47 14.98
N GLY A 236 -1.48 -5.97 14.05
CA GLY A 236 -1.65 -4.63 13.47
C GLY A 236 -3.01 -4.46 12.79
N ILE A 237 -3.49 -5.48 12.05
CA ILE A 237 -4.83 -5.48 11.43
C ILE A 237 -5.93 -5.47 12.48
N LEU A 238 -5.83 -6.31 13.51
CA LEU A 238 -6.81 -6.37 14.59
C LEU A 238 -6.90 -5.04 15.35
N PHE A 239 -5.74 -4.45 15.64
CA PHE A 239 -5.69 -3.13 16.28
C PHE A 239 -6.34 -2.05 15.40
N TYR A 240 -6.01 -2.03 14.10
CA TYR A 240 -6.56 -1.07 13.13
C TYR A 240 -8.08 -1.16 13.01
N ARG A 241 -8.64 -2.36 13.02
CA ARG A 241 -10.08 -2.61 12.87
C ARG A 241 -10.90 -2.30 14.11
N ASN A 242 -10.26 -2.19 15.27
CA ASN A 242 -10.96 -1.85 16.52
C ASN A 242 -11.28 -0.35 16.56
N ASN A 243 -12.56 0.00 16.52
CA ASN A 243 -13.03 1.38 16.54
C ASN A 243 -12.58 2.17 17.79
N ALA A 244 -12.33 1.50 18.92
CA ALA A 244 -11.77 2.14 20.11
C ALA A 244 -10.39 2.77 19.87
N ASN A 245 -9.64 2.28 18.87
CA ASN A 245 -8.30 2.75 18.53
C ASN A 245 -8.29 3.85 17.46
N LYS A 246 -9.46 4.40 17.07
CA LYS A 246 -9.58 5.34 15.96
C LYS A 246 -8.67 6.56 16.08
N GLU A 247 -8.62 7.18 17.25
CA GLU A 247 -7.78 8.36 17.47
C GLU A 247 -6.29 8.02 17.41
N GLU A 248 -5.90 6.86 17.95
CA GLU A 248 -4.52 6.40 17.88
C GLU A 248 -4.12 6.03 16.45
N ASN A 249 -5.00 5.39 15.70
CA ASN A 249 -4.80 5.13 14.27
C ASN A 249 -4.55 6.44 13.48
N ILE A 250 -5.29 7.51 13.80
CA ILE A 250 -5.09 8.84 13.17
C ILE A 250 -3.72 9.43 13.53
N ARG A 251 -3.23 9.22 14.75
CA ARG A 251 -1.90 9.67 15.16
C ARG A 251 -0.77 8.94 14.45
N ILE A 252 -0.92 7.64 14.25
CA ILE A 252 0.06 6.78 13.57
C ILE A 252 0.10 7.04 12.05
N LEU A 253 -0.94 7.65 11.46
CA LEU A 253 -0.96 7.98 10.04
C LEU A 253 0.31 8.71 9.60
N PRO A 254 0.96 8.25 8.52
CA PRO A 254 2.19 8.88 8.04
C PRO A 254 1.97 10.36 7.67
N SER A 255 2.98 11.18 7.92
CA SER A 255 2.95 12.63 7.67
C SER A 255 3.03 12.95 6.18
N THR A 256 1.97 12.64 5.42
CA THR A 256 1.82 13.07 4.03
C THR A 256 0.92 14.30 3.96
N SER A 257 1.02 15.10 2.88
CA SER A 257 0.18 16.29 2.69
C SER A 257 -1.31 15.97 2.75
N ALA A 258 -1.74 14.82 2.19
CA ALA A 258 -3.12 14.35 2.20
C ALA A 258 -3.63 14.03 3.62
N PHE A 259 -2.78 13.49 4.48
CA PHE A 259 -3.18 13.11 5.85
C PHE A 259 -2.98 14.24 6.87
N ARG A 260 -2.15 15.24 6.55
CA ARG A 260 -1.99 16.43 7.41
C ARG A 260 -3.32 17.16 7.58
N SER A 261 -4.13 17.28 6.54
CA SER A 261 -5.45 17.90 6.60
C SER A 261 -6.45 17.10 7.44
N ILE A 262 -6.38 15.77 7.41
CA ILE A 262 -7.22 14.90 8.26
C ILE A 262 -6.84 15.09 9.73
N ARG A 263 -5.54 15.10 10.04
CA ARG A 263 -5.02 15.23 11.40
C ARG A 263 -5.31 16.59 12.03
N THR A 264 -5.30 17.66 11.23
CA THR A 264 -5.50 19.05 11.73
C THR A 264 -6.94 19.54 11.57
N GLY A 265 -7.85 18.77 10.92
CA GLY A 265 -9.18 19.22 10.55
C GLY A 265 -9.20 20.43 9.61
N ARG A 266 -8.05 20.89 9.18
CA ARG A 266 -7.86 22.13 8.42
C ARG A 266 -7.57 21.81 6.97
N TRP A 267 -8.60 21.95 6.12
CA TRP A 267 -8.50 21.83 4.66
C TRP A 267 -7.96 23.15 4.10
N SER A 268 -6.72 23.16 3.65
CA SER A 268 -6.16 24.34 3.01
C SER A 268 -6.40 24.28 1.51
N LYS A 269 -7.12 25.25 0.98
CA LYS A 269 -7.26 25.52 -0.48
C LYS A 269 -5.91 25.81 -1.18
N ARG A 270 -4.80 25.85 -0.43
CA ARG A 270 -3.45 26.21 -0.91
C ARG A 270 -2.65 25.05 -1.54
N ALA A 271 -3.20 23.84 -1.65
CA ALA A 271 -2.53 22.75 -2.37
C ALA A 271 -2.65 22.85 -3.91
N THR A 272 -3.36 23.86 -4.41
CA THR A 272 -3.49 24.15 -5.83
C THR A 272 -2.53 25.26 -6.27
N ARG A 273 -1.22 25.10 -6.05
CA ARG A 273 -0.26 25.84 -6.90
C ARG A 273 -0.17 25.11 -8.23
N PRO A 274 -0.40 25.79 -9.37
CA PRO A 274 -0.18 25.17 -10.67
C PRO A 274 1.27 24.71 -10.72
N ILE A 275 1.49 23.47 -11.10
CA ILE A 275 2.80 23.00 -11.50
C ILE A 275 3.15 23.87 -12.72
N ALA A 276 4.06 24.82 -12.50
CA ALA A 276 4.58 25.65 -13.57
C ALA A 276 5.06 24.74 -14.69
N THR A 277 4.54 25.02 -15.87
CA THR A 277 4.86 24.45 -17.14
C THR A 277 6.38 24.37 -17.33
N CYS A 278 6.98 23.22 -17.06
CA CYS A 278 8.34 22.91 -17.45
C CYS A 278 8.29 22.12 -18.78
N CYS A 279 7.76 22.78 -19.80
CA CYS A 279 7.83 22.31 -21.19
C CYS A 279 7.82 23.52 -22.12
N SER A 280 8.92 24.24 -22.12
CA SER A 280 9.23 25.17 -23.22
C SER A 280 10.75 25.33 -23.33
N LYS A 281 11.40 24.34 -23.97
CA LYS A 281 12.61 24.50 -24.76
C LYS A 281 12.88 23.20 -25.52
N SER A 282 12.30 23.10 -26.70
CA SER A 282 12.78 22.17 -27.71
C SER A 282 14.19 22.63 -28.14
N PRO A 283 15.20 21.75 -28.19
CA PRO A 283 16.44 22.08 -28.85
C PRO A 283 16.20 22.02 -30.35
N THR A 284 16.41 23.14 -31.01
CA THR A 284 16.51 23.28 -32.45
C THR A 284 17.60 22.35 -32.98
N LEU A 285 17.21 21.37 -33.79
CA LEU A 285 18.14 20.56 -34.57
C LEU A 285 18.74 21.44 -35.67
N THR A 286 19.98 21.89 -35.48
CA THR A 286 20.80 22.50 -36.52
C THR A 286 21.29 21.37 -37.45
N ARG A 287 20.78 21.36 -38.68
CA ARG A 287 21.36 20.59 -39.80
C ARG A 287 22.77 21.08 -40.05
N ALA A 288 23.77 20.22 -39.88
CA ALA A 288 25.09 20.41 -40.47
C ALA A 288 25.12 19.68 -41.82
N ARG A 289 25.67 20.38 -42.81
CA ARG A 289 25.93 19.92 -44.20
C ARG A 289 27.01 18.84 -44.21
#